data_3c8a7d982d1ee7065af46a98d32da450
#
_entry.id   3c8a7d982d1ee7065af46a98d32da450
#
_cell.length_a   1.000
_cell.length_b   1.000
_cell.length_c   1.000
_cell.angle_alpha   90.00
_cell.angle_beta   90.00
_cell.angle_gamma   90.00
#
_symmetry.space_group_name_H-M   'P 1'
#
loop_
_entity.id
_entity.type
_entity.pdbx_description
1 polymer ?
#
loop_
_entity_poly.entity_id
_entity_poly.type
_entity_poly.pdbx_seq_one_letter_code
_entity_poly.pdbx_strand_id
1 'polypeptide(L)'
;MISMLRWPGAVKPGQILNGIQAHQDMFTSLAVAAGVEDVVERVKSEKKQYIDGVNNVPYWKGETNESARNHIFYYYESKLTAVRMGPWKFHFSTKEDYANLVPRTVPLVFNIRMDPFESYDSKDSYGHLMQNVSWLIQPMGELMKAPDIGRERTIVVANDFVLFA
;
A
#
# COMPACT_ATOMS: atom_id res chain seq x y z
N MET A 1 -7.00 -9.18 5.09
CA MET A 1 -8.45 -9.05 4.86
C MET A 1 -8.80 -9.85 3.63
N ILE A 2 -9.88 -10.64 3.66
CA ILE A 2 -10.35 -11.45 2.53
C ILE A 2 -11.38 -10.62 1.76
N SER A 3 -11.29 -10.62 0.44
CA SER A 3 -12.31 -10.04 -0.44
C SER A 3 -12.77 -11.08 -1.46
N MET A 4 -14.01 -10.96 -1.92
CA MET A 4 -14.60 -11.84 -2.91
C MET A 4 -15.19 -10.99 -4.03
N LEU A 5 -14.90 -11.38 -5.27
CA LEU A 5 -15.43 -10.73 -6.46
C LEU A 5 -16.21 -11.75 -7.29
N ARG A 6 -17.40 -11.36 -7.71
CA ARG A 6 -18.20 -12.14 -8.67
C ARG A 6 -18.51 -11.29 -9.90
N TRP A 7 -17.97 -11.70 -11.05
CA TRP A 7 -18.20 -11.04 -12.33
C TRP A 7 -18.35 -12.08 -13.44
N PRO A 8 -19.56 -12.63 -13.61
CA PRO A 8 -19.80 -13.66 -14.64
C PRO A 8 -19.43 -13.16 -16.04
N GLY A 9 -18.79 -14.01 -16.82
CA GLY A 9 -18.33 -13.69 -18.16
C GLY A 9 -16.97 -12.96 -18.25
N ALA A 10 -16.50 -12.35 -17.14
CA ALA A 10 -15.22 -11.64 -17.11
C ALA A 10 -14.19 -12.31 -16.20
N VAL A 11 -14.61 -12.79 -15.03
CA VAL A 11 -13.73 -13.42 -14.04
C VAL A 11 -14.04 -14.91 -13.95
N LYS A 12 -12.99 -15.74 -14.03
CA LYS A 12 -13.13 -17.20 -13.93
C LYS A 12 -13.57 -17.61 -12.53
N PRO A 13 -14.54 -18.54 -12.38
CA PRO A 13 -14.93 -19.05 -11.08
C PRO A 13 -13.78 -19.84 -10.42
N GLY A 14 -13.71 -19.78 -9.08
CA GLY A 14 -12.72 -20.51 -8.28
C GLY A 14 -11.29 -19.97 -8.35
N GLN A 15 -11.08 -18.83 -8.97
CA GLN A 15 -9.75 -18.18 -9.04
C GLN A 15 -9.35 -17.63 -7.67
N ILE A 16 -8.09 -17.88 -7.27
CA ILE A 16 -7.49 -17.35 -6.05
C ILE A 16 -6.37 -16.38 -6.44
N LEU A 17 -6.49 -15.13 -6.02
CA LEU A 17 -5.56 -14.05 -6.33
C LEU A 17 -4.88 -13.57 -5.06
N ASN A 18 -3.55 -13.77 -4.96
CA ASN A 18 -2.74 -13.47 -3.78
C ASN A 18 -1.90 -12.18 -3.91
N GLY A 19 -2.05 -11.43 -5.01
CA GLY A 19 -1.38 -10.15 -5.22
C GLY A 19 -1.87 -9.08 -4.24
N ILE A 20 -1.04 -8.08 -3.99
CA ILE A 20 -1.40 -6.95 -3.13
C ILE A 20 -2.53 -6.17 -3.80
N GLN A 21 -3.58 -5.91 -3.06
CA GLN A 21 -4.68 -5.04 -3.44
C GLN A 21 -5.08 -4.17 -2.25
N ALA A 22 -5.50 -2.94 -2.51
CA ALA A 22 -5.94 -2.00 -1.50
C ALA A 22 -7.36 -1.52 -1.79
N HIS A 23 -8.06 -1.00 -0.79
CA HIS A 23 -9.44 -0.49 -0.97
C HIS A 23 -9.51 0.64 -2.02
N GLN A 24 -8.50 1.49 -2.06
CA GLN A 24 -8.40 2.58 -3.03
C GLN A 24 -8.38 2.10 -4.48
N ASP A 25 -7.93 0.85 -4.73
CA ASP A 25 -7.90 0.24 -6.07
C ASP A 25 -9.30 -0.12 -6.56
N MET A 26 -10.25 -0.32 -5.63
CA MET A 26 -11.62 -0.69 -5.99
C MET A 26 -12.30 0.40 -6.81
N PHE A 27 -12.16 1.68 -6.43
CA PHE A 27 -12.75 2.78 -7.17
C PHE A 27 -12.23 2.81 -8.62
N THR A 28 -10.90 2.81 -8.79
CA THR A 28 -10.28 2.87 -10.13
C THR A 28 -10.65 1.66 -10.96
N SER A 29 -10.55 0.45 -10.38
CA SER A 29 -10.86 -0.79 -11.09
C SER A 29 -12.33 -0.91 -11.48
N LEU A 30 -13.26 -0.51 -10.60
CA LEU A 30 -14.69 -0.54 -10.90
C LEU A 30 -15.09 0.51 -11.92
N ALA A 31 -14.46 1.70 -11.92
CA ALA A 31 -14.67 2.71 -12.94
C ALA A 31 -14.23 2.20 -14.32
N VAL A 32 -13.05 1.57 -14.40
CA VAL A 32 -12.58 0.94 -15.65
C VAL A 32 -13.51 -0.20 -16.08
N ALA A 33 -13.97 -1.03 -15.16
CA ALA A 33 -14.94 -2.09 -15.45
C ALA A 33 -16.28 -1.54 -15.98
N ALA A 34 -16.64 -0.32 -15.61
CA ALA A 34 -17.81 0.41 -16.11
C ALA A 34 -17.55 1.17 -17.43
N GLY A 35 -16.34 1.06 -18.01
CA GLY A 35 -15.98 1.68 -19.28
C GLY A 35 -15.33 3.07 -19.18
N VAL A 36 -14.92 3.51 -17.97
CA VAL A 36 -14.19 4.77 -17.76
C VAL A 36 -12.71 4.46 -17.58
N GLU A 37 -11.99 4.23 -18.67
CA GLU A 37 -10.59 3.78 -18.62
C GLU A 37 -9.63 4.87 -18.11
N ASP A 38 -9.94 6.13 -18.37
CA ASP A 38 -9.14 7.31 -18.08
C ASP A 38 -9.52 8.03 -16.77
N VAL A 39 -10.14 7.29 -15.82
CA VAL A 39 -10.71 7.89 -14.60
C VAL A 39 -9.66 8.66 -13.77
N VAL A 40 -8.43 8.20 -13.70
CA VAL A 40 -7.35 8.83 -12.92
C VAL A 40 -6.97 10.18 -13.56
N GLU A 41 -6.77 10.18 -14.88
CA GLU A 41 -6.41 11.37 -15.65
C GLU A 41 -7.54 12.39 -15.64
N ARG A 42 -8.77 11.95 -15.77
CA ARG A 42 -9.96 12.83 -15.72
C ARG A 42 -10.11 13.51 -14.37
N VAL A 43 -9.99 12.76 -13.28
CA VAL A 43 -10.09 13.35 -11.93
C VAL A 43 -8.95 14.33 -11.69
N LYS A 44 -7.73 14.01 -12.15
CA LYS A 44 -6.58 14.91 -12.04
C LYS A 44 -6.79 16.21 -12.84
N SER A 45 -7.26 16.12 -14.09
CA SER A 45 -7.43 17.27 -14.98
C SER A 45 -8.65 18.13 -14.63
N GLU A 46 -9.80 17.47 -14.39
CA GLU A 46 -11.07 18.19 -14.19
C GLU A 46 -11.25 18.66 -12.74
N LYS A 47 -10.83 17.86 -11.77
CA LYS A 47 -11.06 18.14 -10.34
C LYS A 47 -9.81 18.62 -9.60
N LYS A 48 -8.62 18.58 -10.24
CA LYS A 48 -7.33 18.84 -9.60
C LYS A 48 -7.10 17.99 -8.35
N GLN A 49 -7.66 16.78 -8.35
CA GLN A 49 -7.55 15.80 -7.27
C GLN A 49 -6.74 14.60 -7.75
N TYR A 50 -6.18 13.85 -6.81
CA TYR A 50 -5.38 12.66 -7.08
C TYR A 50 -6.10 11.42 -6.59
N ILE A 51 -6.00 10.35 -7.39
CA ILE A 51 -6.48 9.02 -7.02
C ILE A 51 -5.25 8.11 -6.94
N ASP A 52 -5.04 7.51 -5.78
CA ASP A 52 -3.94 6.56 -5.54
C ASP A 52 -4.29 5.12 -5.94
N GLY A 53 -5.51 4.90 -6.38
CA GLY A 53 -5.98 3.60 -6.84
C GLY A 53 -5.38 3.22 -8.18
N VAL A 54 -5.01 1.96 -8.33
CA VAL A 54 -4.54 1.35 -9.58
C VAL A 54 -5.62 0.46 -10.19
N ASN A 55 -5.55 0.25 -11.51
CA ASN A 55 -6.48 -0.62 -12.22
C ASN A 55 -6.05 -2.09 -12.09
N ASN A 56 -6.82 -2.90 -11.37
CA ASN A 56 -6.61 -4.33 -11.20
C ASN A 56 -7.55 -5.21 -12.05
N VAL A 57 -8.31 -4.64 -12.98
CA VAL A 57 -9.22 -5.41 -13.86
C VAL A 57 -8.48 -6.49 -14.67
N PRO A 58 -7.32 -6.22 -15.30
CA PRO A 58 -6.56 -7.24 -16.01
C PRO A 58 -6.14 -8.41 -15.09
N TYR A 59 -5.73 -8.09 -13.86
CA TYR A 59 -5.38 -9.10 -12.86
C TYR A 59 -6.59 -9.93 -12.43
N TRP A 60 -7.76 -9.32 -12.23
CA TRP A 60 -8.99 -10.03 -11.88
C TRP A 60 -9.45 -10.97 -12.98
N LYS A 61 -9.30 -10.58 -14.24
CA LYS A 61 -9.63 -11.41 -15.41
C LYS A 61 -8.61 -12.52 -15.69
N GLY A 62 -7.44 -12.47 -15.04
CA GLY A 62 -6.33 -13.40 -15.29
C GLY A 62 -5.57 -13.12 -16.57
N GLU A 63 -5.62 -11.89 -17.08
CA GLU A 63 -4.84 -11.39 -18.20
C GLU A 63 -3.39 -11.11 -17.78
N THR A 64 -3.17 -10.81 -16.49
CA THR A 64 -1.86 -10.65 -15.87
C THR A 64 -1.72 -11.58 -14.67
N ASN A 65 -0.50 -12.04 -14.40
CA ASN A 65 -0.20 -12.89 -13.23
C ASN A 65 0.05 -12.10 -11.94
N GLU A 66 0.24 -10.79 -12.05
CA GLU A 66 0.59 -9.93 -10.93
C GLU A 66 -0.42 -8.78 -10.81
N SER A 67 -0.66 -8.37 -9.56
CA SER A 67 -1.43 -7.16 -9.29
C SER A 67 -0.69 -5.93 -9.80
N ALA A 68 -1.43 -4.94 -10.28
CA ALA A 68 -0.86 -3.64 -10.64
C ALA A 68 -0.26 -2.90 -9.44
N ARG A 69 -0.63 -3.31 -8.22
CA ARG A 69 -0.08 -2.75 -6.98
C ARG A 69 0.99 -3.67 -6.40
N ASN A 70 2.18 -3.12 -6.17
CA ASN A 70 3.30 -3.84 -5.54
C ASN A 70 3.70 -3.30 -4.15
N HIS A 71 3.11 -2.17 -3.72
CA HIS A 71 3.40 -1.55 -2.43
C HIS A 71 2.16 -0.89 -1.81
N ILE A 72 2.21 -0.68 -0.48
CA ILE A 72 1.19 0.06 0.29
C ILE A 72 1.92 0.99 1.25
N PHE A 73 1.50 2.26 1.27
CA PHE A 73 1.94 3.25 2.25
C PHE A 73 0.93 3.33 3.39
N TYR A 74 1.44 3.34 4.63
CA TYR A 74 0.63 3.48 5.83
C TYR A 74 0.89 4.83 6.46
N TYR A 75 -0.14 5.62 6.58
CA TYR A 75 -0.09 6.93 7.20
C TYR A 75 -0.80 6.91 8.55
N TYR A 76 -0.26 7.63 9.51
CA TYR A 76 -0.94 8.01 10.73
C TYR A 76 -1.02 9.53 10.73
N GLU A 77 -2.24 10.06 10.69
CA GLU A 77 -2.47 11.48 10.37
C GLU A 77 -1.79 11.82 9.03
N SER A 78 -0.94 12.82 8.99
CA SER A 78 -0.18 13.22 7.79
C SER A 78 1.24 12.67 7.73
N LYS A 79 1.61 11.73 8.64
CA LYS A 79 2.97 11.17 8.72
C LYS A 79 3.00 9.75 8.13
N LEU A 80 3.94 9.50 7.23
CA LEU A 80 4.23 8.16 6.77
C LEU A 80 4.86 7.34 7.91
N THR A 81 4.18 6.28 8.33
CA THR A 81 4.61 5.46 9.46
C THR A 81 5.17 4.11 9.04
N ALA A 82 4.67 3.55 7.96
CA ALA A 82 5.18 2.28 7.44
C ALA A 82 4.99 2.19 5.92
N VAL A 83 5.77 1.30 5.30
CA VAL A 83 5.64 0.91 3.89
C VAL A 83 5.67 -0.60 3.80
N ARG A 84 4.76 -1.16 3.03
CA ARG A 84 4.81 -2.56 2.60
C ARG A 84 5.26 -2.64 1.16
N MET A 85 6.22 -3.50 0.87
CA MET A 85 6.71 -3.83 -0.47
C MET A 85 6.79 -5.35 -0.61
N GLY A 86 5.89 -5.92 -1.39
CA GLY A 86 5.77 -7.37 -1.50
C GLY A 86 5.51 -8.03 -0.14
N PRO A 87 6.35 -9.01 0.28
CA PRO A 87 6.24 -9.66 1.58
C PRO A 87 6.84 -8.84 2.74
N TRP A 88 7.57 -7.78 2.44
CA TRP A 88 8.30 -7.00 3.42
C TRP A 88 7.52 -5.77 3.86
N LYS A 89 7.55 -5.48 5.16
CA LYS A 89 6.97 -4.29 5.75
C LYS A 89 8.01 -3.58 6.60
N PHE A 90 8.11 -2.27 6.41
CA PHE A 90 9.08 -1.39 7.05
C PHE A 90 8.32 -0.40 7.90
N HIS A 91 8.66 -0.30 9.19
CA HIS A 91 8.10 0.69 10.10
C HIS A 91 9.12 1.78 10.40
N PHE A 92 8.78 3.00 10.06
CA PHE A 92 9.56 4.21 10.39
C PHE A 92 9.18 4.78 11.74
N SER A 93 7.99 4.45 12.20
CA SER A 93 7.47 4.84 13.50
C SER A 93 6.59 3.73 14.05
N THR A 94 6.58 3.59 15.36
CA THR A 94 5.71 2.65 16.07
C THR A 94 4.83 3.40 17.06
N LYS A 95 3.67 2.86 17.35
CA LYS A 95 2.77 3.36 18.37
C LYS A 95 2.29 2.18 19.20
N GLU A 96 2.53 2.23 20.49
CA GLU A 96 2.05 1.23 21.43
C GLU A 96 0.78 1.77 22.09
N ASP A 97 -0.33 1.05 21.91
CA ASP A 97 -1.66 1.39 22.42
C ASP A 97 -2.05 2.86 22.18
N TYR A 98 -2.26 3.62 23.26
CA TYR A 98 -2.60 5.04 23.24
C TYR A 98 -1.38 5.97 23.38
N ALA A 99 -0.17 5.41 23.38
CA ALA A 99 1.05 6.21 23.48
C ALA A 99 1.28 7.08 22.24
N ASN A 100 2.22 7.99 22.35
CA ASN A 100 2.63 8.84 21.24
C ASN A 100 3.34 8.02 20.15
N LEU A 101 3.26 8.50 18.92
CA LEU A 101 4.03 7.94 17.81
C LEU A 101 5.52 8.13 18.06
N VAL A 102 6.27 7.03 18.13
CA VAL A 102 7.72 7.00 18.35
C VAL A 102 8.43 6.78 17.02
N PRO A 103 9.19 7.77 16.51
CA PRO A 103 9.98 7.59 15.30
C PRO A 103 11.16 6.63 15.57
N ARG A 104 11.49 5.83 14.58
CA ARG A 104 12.62 4.89 14.64
C ARG A 104 13.81 5.44 13.84
N THR A 105 14.98 5.45 14.46
CA THR A 105 16.22 5.83 13.77
C THR A 105 16.58 4.83 12.66
N VAL A 106 16.33 3.56 12.91
CA VAL A 106 16.42 2.48 11.91
C VAL A 106 15.04 1.86 11.78
N PRO A 107 14.50 1.73 10.56
CA PRO A 107 13.20 1.10 10.36
C PRO A 107 13.17 -0.33 10.87
N LEU A 108 12.08 -0.73 11.53
CA LEU A 108 11.83 -2.13 11.79
C LEU A 108 11.38 -2.81 10.51
N VAL A 109 11.92 -4.00 10.24
CA VAL A 109 11.64 -4.76 9.01
C VAL A 109 11.04 -6.11 9.36
N PHE A 110 9.89 -6.39 8.78
CA PHE A 110 9.18 -7.66 8.97
C PHE A 110 8.91 -8.34 7.64
N ASN A 111 9.06 -9.66 7.62
CA ASN A 111 8.51 -10.47 6.54
C ASN A 111 7.12 -10.96 6.97
N ILE A 112 6.08 -10.26 6.53
CA ILE A 112 4.70 -10.52 6.96
C ILE A 112 4.10 -11.85 6.45
N ARG A 113 4.80 -12.59 5.57
CA ARG A 113 4.42 -13.96 5.23
C ARG A 113 4.94 -14.96 6.25
N MET A 114 6.11 -14.69 6.86
CA MET A 114 6.72 -15.54 7.89
C MET A 114 6.27 -15.14 9.29
N ASP A 115 6.04 -13.85 9.50
CA ASP A 115 5.60 -13.26 10.76
C ASP A 115 4.41 -12.31 10.52
N PRO A 116 3.19 -12.84 10.34
CA PRO A 116 2.01 -12.03 10.05
C PRO A 116 1.56 -11.14 11.22
N PHE A 117 2.05 -11.41 12.42
CA PHE A 117 1.75 -10.64 13.64
C PHE A 117 2.82 -9.62 13.98
N GLU A 118 3.89 -9.54 13.18
CA GLU A 118 4.99 -8.58 13.39
C GLU A 118 5.60 -8.67 14.80
N SER A 119 5.73 -9.90 15.31
CA SER A 119 6.14 -10.17 16.70
C SER A 119 7.63 -10.42 16.86
N TYR A 120 8.37 -10.44 15.77
CA TYR A 120 9.78 -10.84 15.77
C TYR A 120 10.73 -9.83 16.42
N ASP A 121 10.33 -8.55 16.47
CA ASP A 121 11.12 -7.46 17.08
C ASP A 121 11.31 -7.63 18.60
N SER A 122 10.40 -8.35 19.26
CA SER A 122 10.49 -8.66 20.69
C SER A 122 11.44 -9.82 21.01
N LYS A 123 12.08 -10.42 19.99
CA LYS A 123 12.99 -11.58 20.15
C LYS A 123 14.45 -11.16 20.06
N ASP A 124 15.29 -11.80 20.86
CA ASP A 124 16.74 -11.53 20.90
C ASP A 124 17.44 -11.68 19.55
N SER A 125 16.84 -12.48 18.64
CA SER A 125 17.36 -12.72 17.29
C SER A 125 17.03 -11.64 16.27
N TYR A 126 16.30 -10.57 16.62
CA TYR A 126 15.95 -9.50 15.68
C TYR A 126 17.19 -8.80 15.09
N GLY A 127 18.23 -8.58 15.87
CA GLY A 127 19.50 -8.01 15.40
C GLY A 127 20.14 -8.84 14.28
N HIS A 128 20.11 -10.16 14.37
CA HIS A 128 20.61 -11.06 13.33
C HIS A 128 19.73 -11.02 12.08
N LEU A 129 18.41 -10.93 12.24
CA LEU A 129 17.51 -10.73 11.11
C LEU A 129 17.85 -9.44 10.37
N MET A 130 18.04 -8.33 11.07
CA MET A 130 18.35 -7.04 10.47
C MET A 130 19.66 -7.07 9.68
N GLN A 131 20.68 -7.78 10.13
CA GLN A 131 21.93 -7.97 9.38
C GLN A 131 21.67 -8.70 8.05
N ASN A 132 20.87 -9.76 8.09
CA ASN A 132 20.54 -10.57 6.90
C ASN A 132 19.66 -9.84 5.89
N VAL A 133 18.85 -8.87 6.31
CA VAL A 133 17.91 -8.13 5.43
C VAL A 133 18.35 -6.69 5.14
N SER A 134 19.57 -6.31 5.55
CA SER A 134 20.11 -4.96 5.32
C SER A 134 20.12 -4.52 3.85
N TRP A 135 20.23 -5.47 2.91
CA TRP A 135 20.14 -5.23 1.47
C TRP A 135 18.79 -4.64 1.02
N LEU A 136 17.72 -4.82 1.83
CA LEU A 136 16.39 -4.26 1.54
C LEU A 136 16.31 -2.74 1.77
N ILE A 137 17.25 -2.17 2.53
CA ILE A 137 17.25 -0.73 2.84
C ILE A 137 17.41 0.11 1.57
N GLN A 138 18.25 -0.34 0.63
CA GLN A 138 18.46 0.39 -0.62
C GLN A 138 17.22 0.39 -1.53
N PRO A 139 16.58 -0.75 -1.89
CA PRO A 139 15.35 -0.76 -2.67
C PRO A 139 14.21 0.04 -2.01
N MET A 140 14.10 -0.02 -0.68
CA MET A 140 13.15 0.80 0.06
C MET A 140 13.46 2.29 -0.09
N GLY A 141 14.73 2.68 0.03
CA GLY A 141 15.18 4.06 -0.15
C GLY A 141 14.88 4.60 -1.54
N GLU A 142 15.03 3.79 -2.59
CA GLU A 142 14.66 4.17 -3.95
C GLU A 142 13.14 4.32 -4.10
N LEU A 143 12.36 3.40 -3.54
CA LEU A 143 10.90 3.52 -3.50
C LEU A 143 10.48 4.85 -2.85
N MET A 144 11.13 5.22 -1.74
CA MET A 144 10.82 6.45 -1.00
C MET A 144 11.20 7.75 -1.74
N LYS A 145 12.08 7.68 -2.73
CA LYS A 145 12.49 8.83 -3.55
C LYS A 145 11.60 9.02 -4.77
N ALA A 146 10.78 8.03 -5.13
CA ALA A 146 9.91 8.10 -6.28
C ALA A 146 8.96 9.32 -6.17
N PRO A 147 8.87 10.17 -7.21
CA PRO A 147 8.08 11.41 -7.16
C PRO A 147 6.58 11.20 -6.96
N ASP A 148 6.08 10.00 -7.23
CA ASP A 148 4.69 9.62 -7.02
C ASP A 148 4.34 9.37 -5.54
N ILE A 149 5.32 9.37 -4.65
CA ILE A 149 5.10 9.16 -3.23
C ILE A 149 4.79 10.48 -2.56
N GLY A 150 3.55 10.88 -2.62
CA GLY A 150 2.77 11.56 -1.62
C GLY A 150 3.28 12.81 -0.90
N ARG A 151 4.43 13.40 -1.23
CA ARG A 151 4.81 14.66 -0.58
C ARG A 151 3.89 15.81 -0.95
N GLU A 152 3.46 15.90 -2.21
CA GLU A 152 2.47 16.89 -2.64
C GLU A 152 1.03 16.40 -2.35
N ARG A 153 0.77 15.10 -2.40
CA ARG A 153 -0.55 14.51 -2.18
C ARG A 153 -0.98 14.55 -0.71
N THR A 154 -0.03 14.37 0.22
CA THR A 154 -0.33 14.41 1.66
C THR A 154 -0.80 15.77 2.13
N ILE A 155 -0.31 16.86 1.53
CA ILE A 155 -0.72 18.23 1.88
C ILE A 155 -2.15 18.51 1.42
N VAL A 156 -2.56 18.00 0.26
CA VAL A 156 -3.92 18.20 -0.27
C VAL A 156 -4.95 17.44 0.54
N VAL A 157 -4.67 16.18 0.92
CA VAL A 157 -5.58 15.38 1.75
C VAL A 157 -5.70 15.94 3.17
N ALA A 158 -4.62 16.48 3.74
CA ALA A 158 -4.67 17.11 5.07
C ALA A 158 -5.49 18.41 5.09
N ASN A 159 -5.48 19.18 4.00
CA ASN A 159 -6.26 20.40 3.91
C ASN A 159 -7.77 20.14 3.72
N ASP A 160 -8.14 19.06 3.03
CA ASP A 160 -9.54 18.73 2.79
C ASP A 160 -10.19 17.99 3.98
N PHE A 161 -9.40 17.29 4.80
CA PHE A 161 -9.92 16.60 5.99
C PHE A 161 -10.13 17.50 7.22
N VAL A 162 -9.51 18.68 7.24
CA VAL A 162 -9.72 19.67 8.33
C VAL A 162 -11.07 20.39 8.21
N LEU A 163 -11.78 20.26 7.07
CA LEU A 163 -13.09 20.87 6.84
C LEU A 163 -14.30 20.04 7.29
N PHE A 164 -14.09 18.84 7.87
CA PHE A 164 -15.14 17.96 8.36
C PHE A 164 -14.93 17.48 9.82
N ALA A 165 -14.25 18.24 10.65
CA ALA A 165 -14.19 18.05 12.09
C ALA A 165 -15.08 19.06 12.81
#